data_4e4753fbf2dea0806408334f417f622d
#
_entry.id   4e4753fbf2dea0806408334f417f622d
#
_cell.length_a   1.000
_cell.length_b   1.000
_cell.length_c   1.000
_cell.angle_alpha   90.00
_cell.angle_beta   90.00
_cell.angle_gamma   90.00
#
_symmetry.space_group_name_H-M   'P 1'
#
loop_
_entity.id
_entity.type
_entity.pdbx_description
1 polymer ?
#
loop_
_entity_poly.entity_id
_entity_poly.type
_entity_poly.pdbx_seq_one_letter_code
_entity_poly.pdbx_strand_id
1 'polypeptide(L)'
;MATTMTDVMKEALYYSNNDIRIIEKPIPEINDDEILLKVEAAGICGSDVIEWYRRDKVPLVLGHEVSGTVVEAGANVEKFKIGDRVVAAHHVPCNTCKYCLSGHQTVCDTLRSTNFYPGGFAQYLRLPEINVKNGLYLLPDSVSFEEGTFVEPLACCVRAQRLAGVKPAQTAVVIGSGLAGLLHINLLRASGATTIIASDINDFRLSAAKKFGADYTLNAKENIPEVIKGINGGFLADTVIISAGANSAIEQGLKSVRRGGTVLFFSAAEDGAKLPMSINEIFWRTEVSLLSSYAGSIADHINALELIRTKRVNIKDMITEVLPLAEISQGFKLTAEAGSSLKIIIKPNTAL
;
A
#
# COMPACT_ATOMS: atom_id res chain seq x y z
N MET A 1 0.07 29.00 27.42
CA MET A 1 1.34 29.44 26.81
C MET A 1 1.28 29.02 25.38
N ALA A 2 1.14 29.95 24.44
CA ALA A 2 1.22 29.64 23.03
C ALA A 2 2.69 29.28 22.72
N THR A 3 2.93 28.02 22.39
CA THR A 3 4.23 27.60 21.84
C THR A 3 4.35 28.29 20.50
N THR A 4 5.27 29.26 20.38
CA THR A 4 5.64 29.80 19.06
C THR A 4 6.12 28.65 18.22
N MET A 5 5.28 28.20 17.25
CA MET A 5 5.75 27.33 16.20
C MET A 5 6.93 28.03 15.50
N THR A 6 8.03 27.32 15.34
CA THR A 6 9.08 27.79 14.46
C THR A 6 8.46 27.91 13.04
N ASP A 7 8.68 29.04 12.35
CA ASP A 7 8.11 29.30 11.03
C ASP A 7 8.63 28.34 9.94
N VAL A 8 9.50 27.39 10.31
CA VAL A 8 10.15 26.42 9.41
C VAL A 8 9.93 24.98 9.86
N MET A 9 9.88 24.07 8.90
CA MET A 9 9.82 22.61 9.08
C MET A 9 10.94 21.92 8.33
N LYS A 10 11.23 20.68 8.71
CA LYS A 10 12.13 19.77 7.99
C LYS A 10 11.33 18.87 7.06
N GLU A 11 11.88 18.66 5.86
CA GLU A 11 11.36 17.70 4.87
C GLU A 11 12.51 16.94 4.20
N ALA A 12 12.22 15.73 3.72
CA ALA A 12 13.17 14.87 3.02
C ALA A 12 12.99 15.00 1.50
N LEU A 13 13.89 15.72 0.87
CA LEU A 13 13.89 15.93 -0.58
C LEU A 13 14.62 14.77 -1.27
N TYR A 14 13.88 13.98 -2.04
CA TYR A 14 14.35 12.79 -2.74
C TYR A 14 14.87 13.12 -4.13
N TYR A 15 16.08 12.68 -4.47
CA TYR A 15 16.70 12.70 -5.78
C TYR A 15 16.90 11.29 -6.35
N SER A 16 17.30 10.34 -5.50
CA SER A 16 17.44 8.91 -5.79
C SER A 16 17.43 8.13 -4.49
N ASN A 17 17.40 6.79 -4.53
CA ASN A 17 17.47 5.96 -3.33
C ASN A 17 18.74 6.18 -2.50
N ASN A 18 19.81 6.69 -3.13
CA ASN A 18 21.08 6.98 -2.50
C ASN A 18 21.32 8.48 -2.22
N ASP A 19 20.40 9.36 -2.64
CA ASP A 19 20.49 10.81 -2.42
C ASP A 19 19.15 11.36 -1.94
N ILE A 20 18.99 11.42 -0.63
CA ILE A 20 17.84 12.01 0.06
C ILE A 20 18.38 13.04 1.04
N ARG A 21 17.93 14.29 0.91
CA ARG A 21 18.48 15.42 1.66
C ARG A 21 17.43 16.00 2.60
N ILE A 22 17.79 16.15 3.87
CA ILE A 22 16.94 16.90 4.80
C ILE A 22 17.17 18.38 4.58
N ILE A 23 16.08 19.09 4.27
CA ILE A 23 16.09 20.54 4.04
C ILE A 23 15.07 21.21 4.94
N GLU A 24 15.27 22.49 5.19
CA GLU A 24 14.34 23.33 5.91
C GLU A 24 13.52 24.18 4.92
N LYS A 25 12.23 24.26 5.16
CA LYS A 25 11.25 25.02 4.37
C LYS A 25 10.26 25.72 5.31
N PRO A 26 9.63 26.81 4.88
CA PRO A 26 8.49 27.36 5.60
C PRO A 26 7.39 26.29 5.76
N ILE A 27 6.72 26.32 6.92
CA ILE A 27 5.50 25.53 7.12
C ILE A 27 4.47 26.00 6.07
N PRO A 28 3.78 25.05 5.37
CA PRO A 28 2.78 25.43 4.36
C PRO A 28 1.62 26.24 4.99
N GLU A 29 1.28 27.35 4.37
CA GLU A 29 0.05 28.09 4.69
C GLU A 29 -1.17 27.35 4.11
N ILE A 30 -2.30 27.41 4.81
CA ILE A 30 -3.58 26.84 4.38
C ILE A 30 -4.57 27.94 4.02
N ASN A 31 -5.56 27.58 3.18
CA ASN A 31 -6.73 28.42 2.94
C ASN A 31 -7.95 27.95 3.76
N ASP A 32 -9.09 28.62 3.58
CA ASP A 32 -10.30 28.36 4.34
C ASP A 32 -10.89 26.95 4.19
N ASP A 33 -10.53 26.18 3.18
CA ASP A 33 -11.03 24.84 2.88
C ASP A 33 -10.00 23.73 3.16
N GLU A 34 -8.83 24.07 3.66
CA GLU A 34 -7.69 23.18 3.80
C GLU A 34 -7.36 22.87 5.27
N ILE A 35 -6.49 21.88 5.46
CA ILE A 35 -5.98 21.49 6.79
C ILE A 35 -4.47 21.47 6.77
N LEU A 36 -3.84 21.94 7.85
CA LEU A 36 -2.46 21.67 8.18
C LEU A 36 -2.38 20.47 9.11
N LEU A 37 -1.68 19.42 8.66
CA LEU A 37 -1.48 18.21 9.42
C LEU A 37 -0.04 18.14 9.93
N LYS A 38 0.14 17.91 11.23
CA LYS A 38 1.40 17.48 11.81
C LYS A 38 1.56 16.00 11.58
N VAL A 39 2.58 15.58 10.85
CA VAL A 39 2.82 14.16 10.52
C VAL A 39 3.39 13.45 11.75
N GLU A 40 2.65 12.50 12.29
CA GLU A 40 3.11 11.70 13.44
C GLU A 40 3.79 10.41 12.98
N ALA A 41 3.35 9.82 11.85
CA ALA A 41 3.98 8.66 11.23
C ALA A 41 3.74 8.65 9.71
N ALA A 42 4.75 8.25 8.96
CA ALA A 42 4.68 8.04 7.51
C ALA A 42 5.38 6.72 7.13
N GLY A 43 4.69 5.83 6.43
CA GLY A 43 5.23 4.56 5.98
C GLY A 43 6.05 4.70 4.69
N ILE A 44 7.18 3.99 4.58
CA ILE A 44 7.87 3.84 3.31
C ILE A 44 7.20 2.71 2.52
N CYS A 45 6.75 3.03 1.31
CA CYS A 45 6.15 2.08 0.37
C CYS A 45 7.22 1.50 -0.55
N GLY A 46 7.02 0.26 -1.01
CA GLY A 46 7.85 -0.33 -2.06
C GLY A 46 7.88 0.51 -3.36
N SER A 47 6.81 1.26 -3.65
CA SER A 47 6.77 2.16 -4.80
C SER A 47 7.67 3.41 -4.66
N ASP A 48 8.04 3.79 -3.42
CA ASP A 48 8.93 4.93 -3.19
C ASP A 48 10.35 4.65 -3.66
N VAL A 49 10.78 3.37 -3.61
CA VAL A 49 12.11 2.93 -4.00
C VAL A 49 12.22 2.48 -5.46
N ILE A 50 11.15 2.60 -6.27
CA ILE A 50 11.17 2.30 -7.72
C ILE A 50 11.75 3.50 -8.47
N GLU A 51 13.06 3.51 -8.71
CA GLU A 51 13.76 4.67 -9.31
C GLU A 51 13.29 5.01 -10.72
N TRP A 52 13.04 4.02 -11.58
CA TRP A 52 12.56 4.29 -12.95
C TRP A 52 11.22 5.05 -12.97
N TYR A 53 10.37 4.82 -11.97
CA TYR A 53 9.08 5.52 -11.83
C TYR A 53 9.24 6.96 -11.32
N ARG A 54 10.35 7.26 -10.63
CA ARG A 54 10.61 8.56 -9.98
C ARG A 54 11.53 9.49 -10.78
N ARG A 55 12.43 8.96 -11.62
CA ARG A 55 13.52 9.71 -12.26
C ARG A 55 13.10 10.99 -13.01
N ASP A 56 11.90 11.01 -13.62
CA ASP A 56 11.43 12.17 -14.38
C ASP A 56 10.64 13.18 -13.50
N LYS A 57 10.54 12.91 -12.19
CA LYS A 57 9.77 13.73 -11.23
C LYS A 57 10.63 14.37 -10.14
N VAL A 58 11.89 13.97 -10.03
CA VAL A 58 12.81 14.50 -9.02
C VAL A 58 13.28 15.92 -9.33
N PRO A 59 13.55 16.77 -8.31
CA PRO A 59 13.44 16.48 -6.89
C PRO A 59 12.01 16.59 -6.36
N LEU A 60 11.63 15.70 -5.40
CA LEU A 60 10.30 15.75 -4.77
C LEU A 60 10.35 15.21 -3.33
N VAL A 61 9.36 15.55 -2.51
CA VAL A 61 9.15 14.92 -1.21
C VAL A 61 8.18 13.75 -1.41
N LEU A 62 8.62 12.54 -1.04
CA LEU A 62 7.82 11.31 -1.12
C LEU A 62 7.03 11.08 0.18
N GLY A 63 6.44 9.88 0.31
CA GLY A 63 5.61 9.48 1.43
C GLY A 63 4.13 9.73 1.16
N HIS A 64 3.36 8.65 1.14
CA HIS A 64 1.92 8.70 0.82
C HIS A 64 1.08 7.84 1.76
N GLU A 65 1.69 7.21 2.73
CA GLU A 65 1.05 6.40 3.77
C GLU A 65 1.16 7.13 5.11
N VAL A 66 0.26 8.08 5.37
CA VAL A 66 0.43 9.10 6.41
C VAL A 66 -0.68 9.05 7.45
N SER A 67 -0.28 9.19 8.71
CA SER A 67 -1.17 9.51 9.81
C SER A 67 -0.61 10.68 10.64
N GLY A 68 -1.49 11.46 11.23
CA GLY A 68 -1.06 12.65 11.97
C GLY A 68 -2.17 13.31 12.78
N THR A 69 -1.83 14.50 13.30
CA THR A 69 -2.71 15.32 14.12
C THR A 69 -3.02 16.63 13.39
N VAL A 70 -4.29 17.00 13.31
CA VAL A 70 -4.73 18.29 12.77
C VAL A 70 -4.24 19.38 13.67
N VAL A 71 -3.44 20.33 13.15
CA VAL A 71 -2.89 21.46 13.92
C VAL A 71 -3.48 22.79 13.52
N GLU A 72 -4.03 22.87 12.29
CA GLU A 72 -4.77 24.04 11.82
C GLU A 72 -5.87 23.55 10.84
N ALA A 73 -7.04 24.19 10.89
CA ALA A 73 -8.16 23.91 9.98
C ALA A 73 -8.75 25.22 9.49
N GLY A 74 -8.95 25.31 8.19
CA GLY A 74 -9.56 26.47 7.55
C GLY A 74 -10.99 26.70 8.00
N ALA A 75 -11.48 27.93 7.86
CA ALA A 75 -12.77 28.38 8.40
C ALA A 75 -13.99 27.61 7.87
N ASN A 76 -13.89 27.02 6.66
CA ASN A 76 -14.95 26.24 6.02
C ASN A 76 -14.86 24.74 6.35
N VAL A 77 -13.87 24.29 7.11
CA VAL A 77 -13.70 22.88 7.49
C VAL A 77 -14.58 22.55 8.69
N GLU A 78 -15.74 21.93 8.44
CA GLU A 78 -16.69 21.59 9.50
C GLU A 78 -16.47 20.21 10.13
N LYS A 79 -15.94 19.26 9.36
CA LYS A 79 -15.88 17.84 9.74
C LYS A 79 -14.71 17.50 10.67
N PHE A 80 -13.65 18.29 10.64
CA PHE A 80 -12.42 18.05 11.40
C PHE A 80 -12.06 19.29 12.22
N LYS A 81 -11.42 19.07 13.37
CA LYS A 81 -10.99 20.12 14.30
C LYS A 81 -9.54 19.91 14.71
N ILE A 82 -8.93 20.98 15.22
CA ILE A 82 -7.59 20.94 15.82
C ILE A 82 -7.54 19.89 16.94
N GLY A 83 -6.51 19.05 16.90
CA GLY A 83 -6.31 17.93 17.81
C GLY A 83 -6.85 16.60 17.30
N ASP A 84 -7.65 16.56 16.23
CA ASP A 84 -8.12 15.30 15.65
C ASP A 84 -6.95 14.47 15.12
N ARG A 85 -6.97 13.19 15.45
CA ARG A 85 -6.07 12.17 14.92
C ARG A 85 -6.65 11.67 13.61
N VAL A 86 -5.86 11.65 12.55
CA VAL A 86 -6.36 11.31 11.20
C VAL A 86 -5.37 10.48 10.40
N VAL A 87 -5.91 9.78 9.40
CA VAL A 87 -5.17 9.18 8.28
C VAL A 87 -5.52 9.95 7.02
N ALA A 88 -4.54 10.28 6.21
CA ALA A 88 -4.72 11.03 4.98
C ALA A 88 -4.37 10.18 3.74
N ALA A 89 -5.32 10.04 2.82
CA ALA A 89 -5.07 9.50 1.49
C ALA A 89 -4.53 10.61 0.57
N HIS A 90 -3.42 10.33 -0.11
CA HIS A 90 -2.79 11.30 -1.01
C HIS A 90 -3.55 11.43 -2.34
N HIS A 91 -4.05 10.32 -2.86
CA HIS A 91 -4.82 10.24 -4.09
C HIS A 91 -6.30 10.09 -3.80
N VAL A 92 -7.11 11.04 -4.27
CA VAL A 92 -8.57 11.04 -4.05
C VAL A 92 -9.34 11.26 -5.36
N PRO A 93 -10.43 10.52 -5.58
CA PRO A 93 -11.25 10.66 -6.78
C PRO A 93 -12.20 11.85 -6.69
N CYS A 94 -12.64 12.38 -7.85
CA CYS A 94 -13.68 13.41 -7.89
C CYS A 94 -15.09 12.88 -7.58
N ASN A 95 -15.33 11.58 -7.68
CA ASN A 95 -16.62 10.88 -7.51
C ASN A 95 -17.74 11.28 -8.47
N THR A 96 -17.48 12.14 -9.46
CA THR A 96 -18.51 12.67 -10.40
C THR A 96 -18.23 12.35 -11.87
N CYS A 97 -17.00 12.00 -12.24
CA CYS A 97 -16.66 11.69 -13.63
C CYS A 97 -17.15 10.29 -14.04
N LYS A 98 -17.12 10.03 -15.36
CA LYS A 98 -17.53 8.75 -15.93
C LYS A 98 -16.83 7.55 -15.29
N TYR A 99 -15.53 7.64 -15.03
CA TYR A 99 -14.78 6.57 -14.36
C TYR A 99 -15.31 6.31 -12.95
N CYS A 100 -15.50 7.36 -12.16
CA CYS A 100 -16.02 7.23 -10.79
C CYS A 100 -17.42 6.61 -10.76
N LEU A 101 -18.33 7.11 -11.61
CA LEU A 101 -19.71 6.66 -11.66
C LEU A 101 -19.86 5.22 -12.18
N SER A 102 -18.86 4.70 -12.92
CA SER A 102 -18.82 3.30 -13.37
C SER A 102 -18.03 2.36 -12.43
N GLY A 103 -17.66 2.81 -11.21
CA GLY A 103 -16.95 1.99 -10.23
C GLY A 103 -15.43 1.95 -10.38
N HIS A 104 -14.88 2.76 -11.28
CA HIS A 104 -13.44 2.84 -11.58
C HIS A 104 -12.78 4.09 -11.00
N GLN A 105 -13.05 4.42 -9.73
CA GLN A 105 -12.58 5.64 -9.06
C GLN A 105 -11.07 5.83 -9.15
N THR A 106 -10.30 4.74 -9.10
CA THR A 106 -8.84 4.82 -9.05
C THR A 106 -8.15 5.13 -10.39
N VAL A 107 -8.91 5.14 -11.50
CA VAL A 107 -8.43 5.60 -12.82
C VAL A 107 -9.01 6.97 -13.20
N CYS A 108 -9.67 7.65 -12.27
CA CYS A 108 -10.13 9.02 -12.41
C CYS A 108 -8.92 9.96 -12.57
N ASP A 109 -9.00 10.92 -13.50
CA ASP A 109 -7.91 11.87 -13.75
C ASP A 109 -7.62 12.74 -12.51
N THR A 110 -8.66 13.10 -11.76
CA THR A 110 -8.50 13.82 -10.50
C THR A 110 -7.69 13.00 -9.50
N LEU A 111 -8.02 11.72 -9.29
CA LEU A 111 -7.25 10.86 -8.37
C LEU A 111 -5.78 10.78 -8.81
N ARG A 112 -5.51 10.67 -10.11
CA ARG A 112 -4.14 10.55 -10.64
C ARG A 112 -3.32 11.83 -10.53
N SER A 113 -3.96 12.98 -10.33
CA SER A 113 -3.32 14.30 -10.22
C SER A 113 -3.35 14.89 -8.83
N THR A 114 -4.20 14.39 -7.91
CA THR A 114 -4.25 14.87 -6.52
C THR A 114 -3.06 14.39 -5.71
N ASN A 115 -2.66 15.21 -4.76
CA ASN A 115 -1.66 14.92 -3.75
C ASN A 115 -1.84 15.90 -2.59
N PHE A 116 -1.18 15.66 -1.48
CA PHE A 116 -0.96 16.65 -0.43
C PHE A 116 0.45 17.26 -0.58
N TYR A 117 0.72 18.38 0.07
CA TYR A 117 1.96 19.11 -0.09
C TYR A 117 2.69 19.31 1.25
N PRO A 118 4.02 19.04 1.30
CA PRO A 118 4.89 18.61 0.20
C PRO A 118 4.80 17.12 -0.11
N GLY A 119 4.68 16.28 0.88
CA GLY A 119 4.64 14.82 0.91
C GLY A 119 4.78 14.34 2.34
N GLY A 120 4.55 13.05 2.61
CA GLY A 120 4.48 12.51 3.97
C GLY A 120 5.82 12.48 4.71
N PHE A 121 6.95 12.54 4.00
CA PHE A 121 8.26 12.61 4.66
C PHE A 121 8.66 14.05 4.97
N ALA A 122 7.75 14.75 5.65
CA ALA A 122 7.90 16.10 6.17
C ALA A 122 7.26 16.22 7.55
N GLN A 123 7.66 17.21 8.33
CA GLN A 123 7.10 17.43 9.67
C GLN A 123 5.63 17.88 9.63
N TYR A 124 5.28 18.67 8.62
CA TYR A 124 3.90 19.14 8.40
C TYR A 124 3.56 18.98 6.92
N LEU A 125 2.29 18.80 6.64
CA LEU A 125 1.77 18.81 5.28
C LEU A 125 0.42 19.53 5.20
N ARG A 126 0.19 20.21 4.07
CA ARG A 126 -1.07 20.82 3.73
C ARG A 126 -1.93 19.81 2.98
N LEU A 127 -3.15 19.63 3.44
CA LEU A 127 -4.18 18.83 2.79
C LEU A 127 -5.09 19.75 1.98
N PRO A 128 -5.07 19.66 0.63
CA PRO A 128 -6.00 20.41 -0.21
C PRO A 128 -7.46 20.05 0.07
N GLU A 129 -8.37 20.97 -0.25
CA GLU A 129 -9.82 20.83 -0.07
C GLU A 129 -10.36 19.45 -0.46
N ILE A 130 -9.97 18.95 -1.63
CA ILE A 130 -10.46 17.65 -2.12
C ILE A 130 -9.98 16.48 -1.26
N ASN A 131 -8.75 16.55 -0.70
CA ASN A 131 -8.25 15.53 0.23
C ASN A 131 -8.98 15.63 1.57
N VAL A 132 -9.26 16.85 2.07
CA VAL A 132 -10.07 17.06 3.28
C VAL A 132 -11.46 16.46 3.10
N LYS A 133 -12.12 16.70 1.96
CA LYS A 133 -13.49 16.21 1.70
C LYS A 133 -13.56 14.70 1.47
N ASN A 134 -12.61 14.14 0.74
CA ASN A 134 -12.72 12.78 0.17
C ASN A 134 -11.63 11.80 0.64
N GLY A 135 -10.59 12.24 1.32
CA GLY A 135 -9.42 11.41 1.64
C GLY A 135 -8.92 11.51 3.07
N LEU A 136 -9.70 12.13 3.97
CA LEU A 136 -9.31 12.26 5.37
C LEU A 136 -10.25 11.44 6.26
N TYR A 137 -9.67 10.62 7.13
CA TYR A 137 -10.39 9.68 7.99
C TYR A 137 -9.95 9.85 9.44
N LEU A 138 -10.92 9.98 10.38
CA LEU A 138 -10.62 9.99 11.81
C LEU A 138 -9.95 8.67 12.22
N LEU A 139 -8.80 8.77 12.87
CA LEU A 139 -8.07 7.63 13.41
C LEU A 139 -8.57 7.32 14.82
N PRO A 140 -9.20 6.17 15.07
CA PRO A 140 -9.68 5.80 16.41
C PRO A 140 -8.53 5.74 17.43
N ASP A 141 -8.82 6.03 18.70
CA ASP A 141 -7.82 5.99 19.80
C ASP A 141 -7.19 4.61 19.99
N SER A 142 -7.92 3.55 19.61
CA SER A 142 -7.43 2.16 19.67
C SER A 142 -6.42 1.79 18.58
N VAL A 143 -6.16 2.69 17.62
CA VAL A 143 -5.21 2.50 16.52
C VAL A 143 -4.08 3.51 16.68
N SER A 144 -2.84 3.06 16.72
CA SER A 144 -1.68 3.96 16.79
C SER A 144 -1.45 4.70 15.47
N PHE A 145 -0.64 5.77 15.49
CA PHE A 145 -0.27 6.47 14.25
C PHE A 145 0.52 5.55 13.31
N GLU A 146 1.40 4.72 13.85
CA GLU A 146 2.16 3.75 13.07
C GLU A 146 1.23 2.73 12.39
N GLU A 147 0.21 2.23 13.08
CA GLU A 147 -0.83 1.37 12.51
C GLU A 147 -1.67 2.12 11.46
N GLY A 148 -1.92 3.42 11.68
CA GLY A 148 -2.63 4.28 10.75
C GLY A 148 -1.98 4.37 9.37
N THR A 149 -0.65 4.25 9.28
CA THR A 149 0.06 4.27 7.99
C THR A 149 -0.28 3.08 7.09
N PHE A 150 -0.81 1.99 7.65
CA PHE A 150 -1.23 0.81 6.88
C PHE A 150 -2.60 0.95 6.19
N VAL A 151 -3.35 2.01 6.51
CA VAL A 151 -4.69 2.19 5.93
C VAL A 151 -4.61 2.30 4.40
N GLU A 152 -3.66 3.08 3.89
CA GLU A 152 -3.48 3.24 2.44
C GLU A 152 -3.08 1.93 1.75
N PRO A 153 -1.99 1.23 2.10
CA PRO A 153 -1.59 0.00 1.41
C PRO A 153 -2.59 -1.14 1.61
N LEU A 154 -3.28 -1.21 2.76
CA LEU A 154 -4.34 -2.19 2.97
C LEU A 154 -5.58 -1.87 2.12
N ALA A 155 -5.93 -0.60 1.92
CA ALA A 155 -7.02 -0.19 1.02
C ALA A 155 -6.76 -0.64 -0.42
N CYS A 156 -5.51 -0.57 -0.88
CA CYS A 156 -5.10 -1.11 -2.18
C CYS A 156 -5.36 -2.63 -2.27
N CYS A 157 -5.04 -3.39 -1.21
CA CYS A 157 -5.29 -4.83 -1.15
C CYS A 157 -6.79 -5.15 -1.08
N VAL A 158 -7.57 -4.39 -0.29
CA VAL A 158 -9.04 -4.53 -0.18
C VAL A 158 -9.69 -4.34 -1.55
N ARG A 159 -9.32 -3.28 -2.26
CA ARG A 159 -9.81 -3.06 -3.62
C ARG A 159 -9.45 -4.20 -4.55
N ALA A 160 -8.19 -4.61 -4.54
CA ALA A 160 -7.68 -5.64 -5.42
C ALA A 160 -8.40 -6.98 -5.23
N GLN A 161 -8.57 -7.45 -3.99
CA GLN A 161 -9.28 -8.69 -3.69
C GLN A 161 -10.78 -8.60 -4.00
N ARG A 162 -11.39 -7.44 -3.79
CA ARG A 162 -12.79 -7.19 -4.17
C ARG A 162 -12.98 -7.29 -5.69
N LEU A 163 -12.08 -6.68 -6.48
CA LEU A 163 -12.11 -6.77 -7.95
C LEU A 163 -11.82 -8.19 -8.45
N ALA A 164 -10.94 -8.91 -7.77
CA ALA A 164 -10.64 -10.32 -8.08
C ALA A 164 -11.79 -11.26 -7.71
N GLY A 165 -12.81 -10.77 -7.03
CA GLY A 165 -13.95 -11.58 -6.63
C GLY A 165 -13.60 -12.64 -5.59
N VAL A 166 -12.66 -12.35 -4.70
CA VAL A 166 -12.28 -13.25 -3.59
C VAL A 166 -13.50 -13.59 -2.75
N LYS A 167 -13.69 -14.88 -2.48
CA LYS A 167 -14.82 -15.42 -1.71
C LYS A 167 -14.33 -16.34 -0.59
N PRO A 168 -15.15 -16.55 0.45
CA PRO A 168 -14.88 -17.60 1.43
C PRO A 168 -14.71 -18.98 0.78
N ALA A 169 -14.00 -19.86 1.47
CA ALA A 169 -13.75 -21.24 1.07
C ALA A 169 -12.89 -21.45 -0.20
N GLN A 170 -12.29 -20.40 -0.74
CA GLN A 170 -11.37 -20.51 -1.88
C GLN A 170 -9.97 -20.94 -1.46
N THR A 171 -9.25 -21.56 -2.40
CA THR A 171 -7.80 -21.73 -2.38
C THR A 171 -7.16 -20.55 -3.08
N ALA A 172 -6.31 -19.82 -2.39
CA ALA A 172 -5.60 -18.66 -2.90
C ALA A 172 -4.09 -18.85 -2.88
N VAL A 173 -3.41 -18.37 -3.91
CA VAL A 173 -1.95 -18.34 -4.00
C VAL A 173 -1.47 -16.90 -4.06
N VAL A 174 -0.48 -16.56 -3.24
CA VAL A 174 0.19 -15.26 -3.26
C VAL A 174 1.65 -15.47 -3.65
N ILE A 175 2.04 -14.93 -4.81
CA ILE A 175 3.38 -14.99 -5.36
C ILE A 175 4.12 -13.70 -5.02
N GLY A 176 5.16 -13.79 -4.19
CA GLY A 176 5.84 -12.68 -3.57
C GLY A 176 5.24 -12.34 -2.19
N SER A 177 6.05 -12.57 -1.15
CA SER A 177 5.67 -12.38 0.26
C SER A 177 6.35 -11.15 0.89
N GLY A 178 6.57 -10.08 0.09
CA GLY A 178 6.88 -8.74 0.59
C GLY A 178 5.69 -8.13 1.32
N LEU A 179 5.77 -6.88 1.78
CA LEU A 179 4.70 -6.24 2.55
C LEU A 179 3.33 -6.38 1.89
N ALA A 180 3.21 -6.08 0.60
CA ALA A 180 1.95 -6.20 -0.13
C ALA A 180 1.41 -7.64 -0.15
N GLY A 181 2.29 -8.63 -0.39
CA GLY A 181 1.93 -10.04 -0.33
C GLY A 181 1.45 -10.47 1.06
N LEU A 182 2.10 -10.01 2.13
CA LEU A 182 1.70 -10.28 3.51
C LEU A 182 0.35 -9.64 3.85
N LEU A 183 0.09 -8.42 3.38
CA LEU A 183 -1.22 -7.78 3.53
C LEU A 183 -2.32 -8.57 2.79
N HIS A 184 -2.02 -9.07 1.59
CA HIS A 184 -2.94 -9.93 0.85
C HIS A 184 -3.21 -11.24 1.58
N ILE A 185 -2.19 -11.91 2.12
CA ILE A 185 -2.32 -13.16 2.90
C ILE A 185 -3.21 -12.94 4.11
N ASN A 186 -2.95 -11.89 4.87
CA ASN A 186 -3.70 -11.57 6.07
C ASN A 186 -5.16 -11.22 5.74
N LEU A 187 -5.39 -10.44 4.69
CA LEU A 187 -6.73 -10.10 4.21
C LEU A 187 -7.49 -11.32 3.66
N LEU A 188 -6.84 -12.22 2.91
CA LEU A 188 -7.42 -13.49 2.46
C LEU A 188 -7.92 -14.33 3.63
N ARG A 189 -7.11 -14.41 4.71
CA ARG A 189 -7.52 -15.12 5.93
C ARG A 189 -8.73 -14.46 6.58
N ALA A 190 -8.72 -13.13 6.70
CA ALA A 190 -9.84 -12.37 7.24
C ALA A 190 -11.12 -12.51 6.38
N SER A 191 -10.98 -12.71 5.07
CA SER A 191 -12.07 -12.91 4.11
C SER A 191 -12.58 -14.36 4.02
N GLY A 192 -11.99 -15.29 4.78
CA GLY A 192 -12.47 -16.68 4.88
C GLY A 192 -11.92 -17.64 3.82
N ALA A 193 -10.78 -17.32 3.16
CA ALA A 193 -10.08 -18.29 2.33
C ALA A 193 -9.66 -19.51 3.18
N THR A 194 -9.90 -20.72 2.68
CA THR A 194 -9.64 -21.96 3.43
C THR A 194 -8.21 -22.44 3.27
N THR A 195 -7.61 -22.21 2.12
CA THR A 195 -6.22 -22.60 1.84
C THR A 195 -5.48 -21.41 1.25
N ILE A 196 -4.43 -20.96 1.92
CA ILE A 196 -3.59 -19.85 1.50
C ILE A 196 -2.17 -20.37 1.32
N ILE A 197 -1.66 -20.30 0.10
CA ILE A 197 -0.33 -20.74 -0.28
C ILE A 197 0.49 -19.49 -0.63
N ALA A 198 1.64 -19.32 0.00
CA ALA A 198 2.54 -18.20 -0.28
C ALA A 198 3.84 -18.70 -0.91
N SER A 199 4.40 -17.96 -1.85
CA SER A 199 5.74 -18.26 -2.37
C SER A 199 6.65 -17.03 -2.36
N ASP A 200 7.93 -17.26 -2.06
CA ASP A 200 8.99 -16.26 -2.14
C ASP A 200 10.34 -16.96 -2.30
N ILE A 201 11.37 -16.21 -2.70
CA ILE A 201 12.78 -16.69 -2.73
C ILE A 201 13.49 -16.50 -1.38
N ASN A 202 12.92 -15.68 -0.48
CA ASN A 202 13.51 -15.24 0.77
C ASN A 202 12.85 -15.98 1.95
N ASP A 203 13.65 -16.73 2.73
CA ASP A 203 13.18 -17.55 3.85
C ASP A 203 12.59 -16.70 4.99
N PHE A 204 13.10 -15.48 5.24
CA PHE A 204 12.52 -14.56 6.21
C PHE A 204 11.09 -14.20 5.82
N ARG A 205 10.86 -13.91 4.54
CA ARG A 205 9.52 -13.59 4.02
C ARG A 205 8.59 -14.78 4.03
N LEU A 206 9.08 -15.99 3.75
CA LEU A 206 8.29 -17.22 3.88
C LEU A 206 7.88 -17.45 5.33
N SER A 207 8.80 -17.24 6.29
CA SER A 207 8.49 -17.32 7.71
C SER A 207 7.45 -16.28 8.13
N ALA A 208 7.56 -15.04 7.62
CA ALA A 208 6.57 -14.00 7.84
C ALA A 208 5.21 -14.39 7.22
N ALA A 209 5.18 -14.92 5.99
CA ALA A 209 3.94 -15.39 5.35
C ALA A 209 3.21 -16.43 6.21
N LYS A 210 3.94 -17.39 6.79
CA LYS A 210 3.40 -18.37 7.72
C LYS A 210 2.81 -17.70 8.97
N LYS A 211 3.54 -16.75 9.58
CA LYS A 211 3.09 -15.99 10.75
C LYS A 211 1.79 -15.22 10.46
N PHE A 212 1.66 -14.65 9.27
CA PHE A 212 0.54 -13.79 8.88
C PHE A 212 -0.63 -14.54 8.22
N GLY A 213 -0.62 -15.88 8.21
CA GLY A 213 -1.80 -16.66 7.89
C GLY A 213 -1.72 -17.54 6.64
N ALA A 214 -0.56 -17.70 6.00
CA ALA A 214 -0.39 -18.73 4.98
C ALA A 214 -0.42 -20.12 5.61
N ASP A 215 -1.17 -21.05 5.00
CA ASP A 215 -1.18 -22.45 5.41
C ASP A 215 0.08 -23.17 4.93
N TYR A 216 0.53 -22.82 3.73
CA TYR A 216 1.72 -23.38 3.10
C TYR A 216 2.63 -22.27 2.59
N THR A 217 3.93 -22.46 2.76
CA THR A 217 4.96 -21.55 2.24
C THR A 217 5.92 -22.34 1.37
N LEU A 218 6.15 -21.89 0.14
CA LEU A 218 6.90 -22.60 -0.88
C LEU A 218 8.06 -21.72 -1.35
N ASN A 219 9.24 -22.31 -1.52
CA ASN A 219 10.32 -21.60 -2.18
C ASN A 219 9.97 -21.42 -3.65
N ALA A 220 10.09 -20.21 -4.19
CA ALA A 220 9.74 -19.89 -5.56
C ALA A 220 10.57 -20.65 -6.64
N LYS A 221 11.63 -21.36 -6.22
CA LYS A 221 12.39 -22.28 -7.09
C LYS A 221 11.73 -23.64 -7.29
N GLU A 222 10.73 -23.98 -6.47
CA GLU A 222 9.96 -25.21 -6.59
C GLU A 222 8.99 -25.15 -7.78
N ASN A 223 8.47 -26.31 -8.21
CA ASN A 223 7.38 -26.36 -9.19
C ASN A 223 6.05 -26.06 -8.50
N ILE A 224 5.77 -24.77 -8.28
CA ILE A 224 4.62 -24.29 -7.53
C ILE A 224 3.29 -24.87 -8.04
N PRO A 225 2.98 -24.92 -9.37
CA PRO A 225 1.75 -25.51 -9.86
C PRO A 225 1.54 -26.98 -9.44
N GLU A 226 2.60 -27.79 -9.47
CA GLU A 226 2.49 -29.20 -9.07
C GLU A 226 2.30 -29.36 -7.56
N VAL A 227 2.98 -28.54 -6.76
CA VAL A 227 2.77 -28.53 -5.31
C VAL A 227 1.36 -28.12 -4.95
N ILE A 228 0.80 -27.08 -5.62
CA ILE A 228 -0.58 -26.65 -5.43
C ILE A 228 -1.57 -27.80 -5.71
N LYS A 229 -1.39 -28.53 -6.82
CA LYS A 229 -2.24 -29.70 -7.12
C LYS A 229 -2.18 -30.75 -6.03
N GLY A 230 -0.99 -31.02 -5.50
CA GLY A 230 -0.82 -31.99 -4.40
C GLY A 230 -1.55 -31.56 -3.13
N ILE A 231 -1.55 -30.27 -2.82
CA ILE A 231 -2.23 -29.69 -1.65
C ILE A 231 -3.75 -29.62 -1.84
N ASN A 232 -4.21 -29.30 -3.05
CA ASN A 232 -5.59 -28.91 -3.37
C ASN A 232 -6.36 -30.00 -4.15
N GLY A 233 -6.15 -31.27 -3.82
CA GLY A 233 -6.92 -32.37 -4.38
C GLY A 233 -6.86 -32.49 -5.93
N GLY A 234 -5.73 -32.13 -6.53
CA GLY A 234 -5.50 -32.17 -7.97
C GLY A 234 -5.87 -30.88 -8.72
N PHE A 235 -6.42 -29.87 -8.03
CA PHE A 235 -6.80 -28.59 -8.61
C PHE A 235 -5.73 -27.53 -8.38
N LEU A 236 -5.60 -26.59 -9.34
CA LEU A 236 -4.87 -25.34 -9.14
C LEU A 236 -5.72 -24.34 -8.33
N ALA A 237 -5.19 -23.13 -8.06
CA ALA A 237 -5.83 -22.15 -7.18
C ALA A 237 -7.03 -21.45 -7.85
N ASP A 238 -8.02 -21.08 -7.03
CA ASP A 238 -9.15 -20.23 -7.44
C ASP A 238 -8.70 -18.81 -7.75
N THR A 239 -7.82 -18.27 -6.90
CA THR A 239 -7.29 -16.92 -7.02
C THR A 239 -5.77 -16.95 -6.89
N VAL A 240 -5.08 -16.30 -7.82
CA VAL A 240 -3.64 -16.09 -7.78
C VAL A 240 -3.36 -14.60 -7.72
N ILE A 241 -2.60 -14.16 -6.72
CA ILE A 241 -2.20 -12.76 -6.54
C ILE A 241 -0.70 -12.66 -6.77
N ILE A 242 -0.31 -11.89 -7.79
CA ILE A 242 1.09 -11.67 -8.15
C ILE A 242 1.57 -10.36 -7.51
N SER A 243 2.31 -10.47 -6.41
CA SER A 243 2.90 -9.37 -5.65
C SER A 243 4.42 -9.25 -5.83
N ALA A 244 4.97 -9.87 -6.88
CA ALA A 244 6.37 -9.78 -7.28
C ALA A 244 6.49 -9.34 -8.73
N GLY A 245 7.42 -8.45 -9.04
CA GLY A 245 7.58 -7.88 -10.39
C GLY A 245 8.43 -8.70 -11.36
N ALA A 246 9.03 -9.82 -10.92
CA ALA A 246 9.87 -10.66 -11.78
C ALA A 246 9.03 -11.45 -12.80
N ASN A 247 9.50 -11.53 -14.05
CA ASN A 247 8.81 -12.28 -15.12
C ASN A 247 8.58 -13.76 -14.72
N SER A 248 9.55 -14.39 -14.06
CA SER A 248 9.41 -15.77 -13.58
C SER A 248 8.28 -15.96 -12.57
N ALA A 249 8.06 -14.96 -11.69
CA ALA A 249 6.95 -14.95 -10.76
C ALA A 249 5.61 -14.80 -11.47
N ILE A 250 5.55 -13.95 -12.50
CA ILE A 250 4.35 -13.76 -13.32
C ILE A 250 4.02 -15.04 -14.08
N GLU A 251 4.99 -15.66 -14.75
CA GLU A 251 4.81 -16.94 -15.45
C GLU A 251 4.32 -18.05 -14.52
N GLN A 252 4.92 -18.16 -13.34
CA GLN A 252 4.52 -19.12 -12.33
C GLN A 252 3.09 -18.88 -11.86
N GLY A 253 2.71 -17.60 -11.67
CA GLY A 253 1.35 -17.22 -11.31
C GLY A 253 0.32 -17.62 -12.36
N LEU A 254 0.60 -17.35 -13.64
CA LEU A 254 -0.27 -17.73 -14.76
C LEU A 254 -0.48 -19.27 -14.88
N LYS A 255 0.53 -20.06 -14.52
CA LYS A 255 0.46 -21.53 -14.50
C LYS A 255 -0.21 -22.09 -13.23
N SER A 256 -0.46 -21.27 -12.23
CA SER A 256 -0.97 -21.68 -10.92
C SER A 256 -2.49 -21.53 -10.76
N VAL A 257 -3.17 -20.91 -11.73
CA VAL A 257 -4.62 -20.67 -11.71
C VAL A 257 -5.40 -21.83 -12.34
N ARG A 258 -6.49 -22.24 -11.69
CA ARG A 258 -7.42 -23.24 -12.27
C ARG A 258 -8.30 -22.63 -13.36
N ARG A 259 -8.96 -23.47 -14.15
CA ARG A 259 -10.02 -23.03 -15.06
C ARG A 259 -11.15 -22.35 -14.28
N GLY A 260 -11.66 -21.23 -14.80
CA GLY A 260 -12.64 -20.36 -14.14
C GLY A 260 -12.04 -19.56 -12.97
N GLY A 261 -10.71 -19.56 -12.80
CA GLY A 261 -10.02 -18.80 -11.74
C GLY A 261 -9.59 -17.41 -12.18
N THR A 262 -9.03 -16.67 -11.24
CA THR A 262 -8.61 -15.27 -11.45
C THR A 262 -7.13 -15.08 -11.12
N VAL A 263 -6.41 -14.37 -12.00
CA VAL A 263 -5.05 -13.88 -11.73
C VAL A 263 -5.08 -12.38 -11.57
N LEU A 264 -4.62 -11.90 -10.43
CA LEU A 264 -4.51 -10.49 -10.09
C LEU A 264 -3.04 -10.04 -10.17
N PHE A 265 -2.75 -9.11 -11.08
CA PHE A 265 -1.46 -8.42 -11.16
C PHE A 265 -1.48 -7.22 -10.22
N PHE A 266 -0.67 -7.27 -9.16
CA PHE A 266 -0.64 -6.24 -8.12
C PHE A 266 0.67 -5.44 -8.11
N SER A 267 1.81 -6.08 -8.35
CA SER A 267 3.12 -5.41 -8.38
C SER A 267 3.46 -4.86 -9.77
N ALA A 268 4.19 -3.73 -9.78
CA ALA A 268 4.87 -3.28 -10.98
C ALA A 268 6.04 -4.22 -11.33
N ALA A 269 6.27 -4.43 -12.62
CA ALA A 269 7.48 -5.06 -13.15
C ALA A 269 8.57 -4.01 -13.42
N GLU A 270 9.73 -4.45 -13.86
CA GLU A 270 10.81 -3.56 -14.31
C GLU A 270 10.40 -2.75 -15.54
N ASP A 271 11.04 -1.59 -15.73
CA ASP A 271 10.80 -0.74 -16.89
C ASP A 271 11.04 -1.51 -18.19
N GLY A 272 10.06 -1.48 -19.11
CA GLY A 272 10.13 -2.20 -20.38
C GLY A 272 9.94 -3.71 -20.30
N ALA A 273 9.64 -4.29 -19.15
CA ALA A 273 9.38 -5.72 -19.01
C ALA A 273 8.24 -6.17 -19.92
N LYS A 274 8.44 -7.31 -20.59
CA LYS A 274 7.45 -7.94 -21.48
C LYS A 274 7.27 -9.38 -21.06
N LEU A 275 6.03 -9.85 -21.10
CA LEU A 275 5.69 -11.23 -20.83
C LEU A 275 5.09 -11.88 -22.09
N PRO A 276 5.81 -12.80 -22.75
CA PRO A 276 5.23 -13.59 -23.83
C PRO A 276 4.21 -14.59 -23.23
N MET A 277 3.00 -14.62 -23.80
CA MET A 277 1.91 -15.50 -23.36
C MET A 277 1.37 -16.33 -24.52
N SER A 278 1.12 -17.62 -24.29
CA SER A 278 0.33 -18.43 -25.20
C SER A 278 -1.16 -18.16 -24.98
N ILE A 279 -1.80 -17.47 -25.91
CA ILE A 279 -3.21 -17.08 -25.82
C ILE A 279 -4.11 -18.31 -25.64
N ASN A 280 -3.87 -19.38 -26.42
CA ASN A 280 -4.71 -20.58 -26.38
C ASN A 280 -4.53 -21.35 -25.04
N GLU A 281 -3.32 -21.39 -24.47
CA GLU A 281 -3.09 -22.08 -23.20
C GLU A 281 -3.80 -21.39 -22.04
N ILE A 282 -3.87 -20.05 -22.05
CA ILE A 282 -4.45 -19.28 -20.95
C ILE A 282 -5.95 -19.10 -21.14
N PHE A 283 -6.41 -18.76 -22.35
CA PHE A 283 -7.79 -18.28 -22.54
C PHE A 283 -8.70 -19.29 -23.26
N TRP A 284 -8.16 -20.20 -24.12
CA TRP A 284 -9.01 -21.10 -24.87
C TRP A 284 -9.65 -22.16 -23.97
N ARG A 285 -10.97 -22.08 -23.79
CA ARG A 285 -11.77 -23.02 -23.00
C ARG A 285 -11.38 -23.10 -21.53
N THR A 286 -10.84 -22.03 -20.96
CA THR A 286 -10.38 -21.98 -19.57
C THR A 286 -11.23 -21.07 -18.69
N GLU A 287 -11.84 -20.02 -19.25
CA GLU A 287 -12.56 -18.97 -18.53
C GLU A 287 -11.68 -18.29 -17.46
N VAL A 288 -10.36 -18.22 -17.65
CA VAL A 288 -9.45 -17.53 -16.74
C VAL A 288 -9.56 -16.03 -16.92
N SER A 289 -9.70 -15.31 -15.82
CA SER A 289 -9.71 -13.85 -15.79
C SER A 289 -8.33 -13.31 -15.39
N LEU A 290 -7.81 -12.37 -16.18
CA LEU A 290 -6.62 -11.59 -15.80
C LEU A 290 -7.04 -10.16 -15.48
N LEU A 291 -6.65 -9.64 -14.34
CA LEU A 291 -6.99 -8.28 -13.94
C LEU A 291 -5.84 -7.59 -13.18
N SER A 292 -5.91 -6.27 -13.12
CA SER A 292 -5.01 -5.45 -12.33
C SER A 292 -5.82 -4.53 -11.40
N SER A 293 -5.15 -4.00 -10.38
CA SER A 293 -5.72 -3.01 -9.47
C SER A 293 -4.71 -1.91 -9.21
N TYR A 294 -5.20 -0.71 -8.95
CA TYR A 294 -4.40 0.45 -8.61
C TYR A 294 -5.09 1.26 -7.50
N ALA A 295 -4.34 1.67 -6.47
CA ALA A 295 -4.78 2.48 -5.34
C ALA A 295 -6.04 1.94 -4.62
N GLY A 296 -6.57 2.68 -3.66
CA GLY A 296 -7.84 2.44 -2.97
C GLY A 296 -8.87 3.52 -3.26
N SER A 297 -10.15 3.17 -3.32
CA SER A 297 -11.25 4.14 -3.29
C SER A 297 -11.55 4.58 -1.86
N ILE A 298 -12.42 5.58 -1.67
CA ILE A 298 -12.88 6.03 -0.34
C ILE A 298 -13.41 4.83 0.48
N ALA A 299 -14.27 4.02 -0.12
CA ALA A 299 -14.83 2.84 0.55
C ALA A 299 -13.76 1.81 0.94
N ASP A 300 -12.73 1.63 0.10
CA ASP A 300 -11.65 0.70 0.38
C ASP A 300 -10.79 1.18 1.57
N HIS A 301 -10.55 2.50 1.72
CA HIS A 301 -9.87 3.09 2.89
C HIS A 301 -10.70 2.94 4.17
N ILE A 302 -12.01 3.19 4.12
CA ILE A 302 -12.90 3.00 5.27
C ILE A 302 -12.87 1.53 5.71
N ASN A 303 -12.96 0.59 4.77
CA ASN A 303 -12.91 -0.83 5.07
C ASN A 303 -11.54 -1.25 5.64
N ALA A 304 -10.43 -0.72 5.10
CA ALA A 304 -9.10 -0.98 5.61
C ALA A 304 -8.93 -0.50 7.06
N LEU A 305 -9.37 0.74 7.35
CA LEU A 305 -9.34 1.29 8.71
C LEU A 305 -10.18 0.45 9.69
N GLU A 306 -11.36 -0.01 9.27
CA GLU A 306 -12.22 -0.85 10.09
C GLU A 306 -11.61 -2.23 10.37
N LEU A 307 -10.97 -2.84 9.36
CA LEU A 307 -10.24 -4.11 9.53
C LEU A 307 -9.07 -3.98 10.53
N ILE A 308 -8.36 -2.85 10.49
CA ILE A 308 -7.29 -2.54 11.44
C ILE A 308 -7.87 -2.32 12.84
N ARG A 309 -8.89 -1.46 12.97
CA ARG A 309 -9.56 -1.13 14.23
C ARG A 309 -10.09 -2.36 14.95
N THR A 310 -10.70 -3.28 14.20
CA THR A 310 -11.27 -4.53 14.73
C THR A 310 -10.25 -5.66 14.87
N LYS A 311 -8.98 -5.40 14.54
CA LYS A 311 -7.87 -6.38 14.60
C LYS A 311 -8.14 -7.64 13.76
N ARG A 312 -8.93 -7.51 12.68
CA ARG A 312 -9.14 -8.60 11.72
C ARG A 312 -7.93 -8.83 10.85
N VAL A 313 -7.09 -7.80 10.69
CA VAL A 313 -5.79 -7.83 10.00
C VAL A 313 -4.72 -7.46 11.02
N ASN A 314 -3.74 -8.36 11.22
CA ASN A 314 -2.61 -8.10 12.11
C ASN A 314 -1.51 -7.37 11.32
N ILE A 315 -1.42 -6.07 11.54
CA ILE A 315 -0.43 -5.22 10.86
C ILE A 315 0.71 -4.77 11.77
N LYS A 316 0.49 -4.73 13.08
CA LYS A 316 1.46 -4.25 14.06
C LYS A 316 2.79 -5.00 13.98
N ASP A 317 2.72 -6.32 13.86
CA ASP A 317 3.88 -7.20 13.76
C ASP A 317 4.61 -7.12 12.40
N MET A 318 4.07 -6.37 11.44
CA MET A 318 4.73 -6.09 10.16
C MET A 318 5.68 -4.88 10.25
N ILE A 319 5.58 -4.06 11.31
CA ILE A 319 6.50 -2.94 11.53
C ILE A 319 7.83 -3.51 12.01
N THR A 320 8.85 -3.40 11.18
CA THR A 320 10.19 -3.89 11.52
C THR A 320 11.12 -2.80 12.00
N GLU A 321 10.91 -1.55 11.56
CA GLU A 321 11.73 -0.40 11.96
C GLU A 321 10.87 0.85 12.12
N VAL A 322 11.25 1.68 13.09
CA VAL A 322 10.70 3.02 13.30
C VAL A 322 11.86 3.99 13.43
N LEU A 323 11.99 4.90 12.48
CA LEU A 323 13.15 5.78 12.33
C LEU A 323 12.74 7.26 12.39
N PRO A 324 13.58 8.15 12.93
CA PRO A 324 13.37 9.60 12.80
C PRO A 324 13.59 10.05 11.35
N LEU A 325 13.10 11.24 10.98
CA LEU A 325 13.25 11.80 9.63
C LEU A 325 14.72 11.88 9.20
N ALA A 326 15.61 12.17 10.11
CA ALA A 326 17.05 12.27 9.83
C ALA A 326 17.68 10.96 9.32
N GLU A 327 17.08 9.82 9.62
CA GLU A 327 17.54 8.50 9.22
C GLU A 327 16.75 7.92 8.02
N ILE A 328 16.01 8.74 7.29
CA ILE A 328 15.18 8.30 6.17
C ILE A 328 15.98 7.56 5.09
N SER A 329 17.22 7.97 4.82
CA SER A 329 18.10 7.30 3.85
C SER A 329 18.36 5.84 4.21
N GLN A 330 18.49 5.53 5.52
CA GLN A 330 18.57 4.14 6.00
C GLN A 330 17.26 3.41 5.73
N GLY A 331 16.13 4.04 5.99
CA GLY A 331 14.81 3.47 5.72
C GLY A 331 14.61 3.10 4.24
N PHE A 332 15.01 3.98 3.33
CA PHE A 332 14.97 3.72 1.88
C PHE A 332 15.88 2.56 1.48
N LYS A 333 17.10 2.53 2.01
CA LYS A 333 18.06 1.44 1.77
C LYS A 333 17.48 0.09 2.21
N LEU A 334 16.98 -0.01 3.44
CA LEU A 334 16.38 -1.24 3.96
C LEU A 334 15.16 -1.69 3.13
N THR A 335 14.34 -0.73 2.66
CA THR A 335 13.19 -1.04 1.80
C THR A 335 13.63 -1.54 0.42
N ALA A 336 14.63 -0.91 -0.20
CA ALA A 336 15.14 -1.29 -1.51
C ALA A 336 15.87 -2.65 -1.50
N GLU A 337 16.69 -2.92 -0.47
CA GLU A 337 17.38 -4.20 -0.31
C GLU A 337 16.41 -5.37 -0.05
N ALA A 338 15.25 -5.06 0.50
CA ALA A 338 14.17 -6.02 0.70
C ALA A 338 14.61 -7.32 1.42
N GLY A 339 15.59 -7.22 2.33
CA GLY A 339 16.18 -8.34 3.07
C GLY A 339 15.28 -8.87 4.19
N SER A 340 15.52 -8.41 5.43
CA SER A 340 14.75 -8.77 6.62
C SER A 340 13.80 -7.67 7.10
N SER A 341 13.53 -6.65 6.29
CA SER A 341 12.57 -5.59 6.57
C SER A 341 11.22 -5.86 5.90
N LEU A 342 10.13 -5.46 6.57
CA LEU A 342 8.78 -5.52 6.03
C LEU A 342 8.20 -4.11 5.88
N LYS A 343 7.91 -3.43 7.00
CA LYS A 343 7.42 -2.05 7.01
C LYS A 343 8.35 -1.17 7.83
N ILE A 344 8.76 -0.08 7.22
CA ILE A 344 9.57 0.95 7.87
C ILE A 344 8.70 2.19 8.01
N ILE A 345 8.67 2.72 9.22
CA ILE A 345 7.91 3.91 9.59
C ILE A 345 8.88 5.06 9.87
N ILE A 346 8.63 6.20 9.27
CA ILE A 346 9.33 7.44 9.57
C ILE A 346 8.46 8.27 10.53
N LYS A 347 9.07 8.76 11.61
CA LYS A 347 8.45 9.70 12.56
C LYS A 347 9.09 11.08 12.42
N PRO A 348 8.52 11.98 11.59
CA PRO A 348 9.18 13.22 11.23
C PRO A 348 9.36 14.22 12.39
N ASN A 349 8.54 14.11 13.42
CA ASN A 349 8.53 15.00 14.57
C ASN A 349 9.17 14.41 15.85
N THR A 350 9.81 13.24 15.75
CA THR A 350 10.60 12.69 16.85
C THR A 350 11.96 13.39 16.89
N ALA A 351 12.31 13.97 18.04
CA ALA A 351 13.68 14.47 18.30
C ALA A 351 14.66 13.27 18.29
N LEU A 352 15.87 13.52 17.79
CA LEU A 352 17.01 12.60 17.94
C LEU A 352 17.40 12.49 19.41
#